data_9f23f4a35544b012f428b4e206c9688f
#
_entry.id   9f23f4a35544b012f428b4e206c9688f
#
_cell.length_a   1.000
_cell.length_b   1.000
_cell.length_c   1.000
_cell.angle_alpha   90.00
_cell.angle_beta   90.00
_cell.angle_gamma   90.00
#
_symmetry.space_group_name_H-M   'P 1'
#
loop_
_entity.id
_entity.type
_entity.pdbx_description
1 polymer ?
#
loop_
_entity_poly.entity_id
_entity_poly.type
_entity_poly.pdbx_seq_one_letter_code
_entity_poly.pdbx_strand_id
1 'polypeptide(L)'
;GNSPYTDELLKAAHAPREKTAIPVRVGDPSPIKHVIYVIKENRTYDQVLGDISEGNGDPDLCLFGEDVTPNQHALAREFVLLDNFYVDAEVSADGHNWSMGAYATDYVEKTWPTNYSRRGRTYDYEGSKKISRPTRGYIWDYCARAGITYRSYGEFVGIKDVKPGGGGDADQNLDRAPGPEYFTSEENLQGHFSPIFPPYNLAISDLTRVDRWLDEFHEFEKNGRLPQFQIVRLGNNHTQGTRPGVPTPRAYVAENDLALGRLVEAVTNSKYWPETAIFVLEDDAQNGPDHVDAHRSIAFVISPYTKRRFVDSTMYSTSGMLRTMELILGLPPMSQYDAAATPMYNSFTNKAELTPYKHRPARIDLAEKNPANAPGALRSMQMNFEKEDAAPDVEFNEIIWKSVRGADSQMPAPVRSAFVKVIDDDDHEKEIPRKKRK
;
A
#
# COMPACT_ATOMS: atom_id res chain seq x y z
N GLY A 1 -34.25 4.93 13.30
CA GLY A 1 -34.89 3.65 13.04
C GLY A 1 -33.82 2.56 13.15
N ASN A 2 -34.04 1.58 14.01
CA ASN A 2 -33.13 0.46 14.16
C ASN A 2 -33.11 -0.32 12.86
N SER A 3 -31.94 -0.39 12.22
CA SER A 3 -31.72 -1.32 11.11
C SER A 3 -31.99 -2.74 11.63
N PRO A 4 -32.67 -3.62 10.84
CA PRO A 4 -32.80 -5.02 11.20
C PRO A 4 -31.45 -5.76 11.21
N TYR A 5 -30.40 -5.15 10.71
CA TYR A 5 -29.01 -5.58 10.87
C TYR A 5 -28.48 -4.95 12.15
N THR A 6 -28.80 -5.58 13.28
CA THR A 6 -28.22 -5.16 14.56
C THR A 6 -26.72 -5.40 14.55
N ASP A 7 -25.98 -4.60 15.34
CA ASP A 7 -24.54 -4.82 15.60
C ASP A 7 -24.20 -6.28 15.93
N GLU A 8 -25.13 -7.05 16.47
CA GLU A 8 -24.96 -8.46 16.81
C GLU A 8 -24.92 -9.36 15.58
N LEU A 9 -25.71 -9.10 14.53
CA LEU A 9 -25.69 -9.85 13.28
C LEU A 9 -24.42 -9.55 12.48
N LEU A 10 -23.98 -8.30 12.42
CA LEU A 10 -22.71 -7.92 11.81
C LEU A 10 -21.52 -8.55 12.56
N LYS A 11 -21.54 -8.52 13.88
CA LYS A 11 -20.52 -9.19 14.72
C LYS A 11 -20.52 -10.71 14.52
N ALA A 12 -21.68 -11.34 14.41
CA ALA A 12 -21.77 -12.79 14.18
C ALA A 12 -21.29 -13.20 12.80
N ALA A 13 -21.53 -12.37 11.76
CA ALA A 13 -21.10 -12.65 10.40
C ALA A 13 -19.56 -12.58 10.24
N HIS A 14 -18.90 -11.75 11.04
CA HIS A 14 -17.45 -11.55 10.97
C HIS A 14 -16.68 -12.10 12.18
N ALA A 15 -17.36 -12.79 13.11
CA ALA A 15 -16.69 -13.37 14.27
C ALA A 15 -15.75 -14.51 13.82
N PRO A 16 -14.50 -14.57 14.37
CA PRO A 16 -13.59 -15.65 14.05
C PRO A 16 -14.13 -16.99 14.56
N ARG A 17 -13.93 -18.07 13.77
CA ARG A 17 -14.30 -19.42 14.20
C ARG A 17 -13.46 -19.93 15.37
N GLU A 18 -12.24 -19.42 15.49
CA GLU A 18 -11.27 -19.74 16.53
C GLU A 18 -10.74 -18.47 17.19
N LYS A 19 -10.28 -18.58 18.42
CA LYS A 19 -9.64 -17.46 19.12
C LYS A 19 -8.30 -17.12 18.44
N THR A 20 -8.13 -15.85 18.11
CA THR A 20 -6.89 -15.31 17.50
C THR A 20 -6.29 -14.21 18.37
N ALA A 21 -5.13 -13.67 17.97
CA ALA A 21 -4.53 -12.50 18.60
C ALA A 21 -5.32 -11.20 18.34
N ILE A 22 -6.22 -11.22 17.34
CA ILE A 22 -7.04 -10.06 17.00
C ILE A 22 -8.28 -10.02 17.91
N PRO A 23 -8.52 -8.93 18.64
CA PRO A 23 -9.72 -8.76 19.45
C PRO A 23 -11.00 -8.74 18.60
N VAL A 24 -12.09 -9.28 19.17
CA VAL A 24 -13.41 -9.23 18.52
C VAL A 24 -14.15 -7.92 18.81
N ARG A 25 -13.82 -7.29 19.95
CA ARG A 25 -14.46 -6.04 20.39
C ARG A 25 -13.40 -4.97 20.61
N VAL A 26 -13.75 -3.74 20.33
CA VAL A 26 -12.93 -2.57 20.66
C VAL A 26 -12.63 -2.56 22.18
N GLY A 27 -11.34 -2.45 22.51
CA GLY A 27 -10.88 -2.41 23.91
C GLY A 27 -10.65 -3.78 24.57
N ASP A 28 -11.01 -4.89 23.90
CA ASP A 28 -10.57 -6.20 24.37
C ASP A 28 -9.03 -6.33 24.25
N PRO A 29 -8.35 -7.06 25.14
CA PRO A 29 -6.89 -7.14 25.14
C PRO A 29 -6.35 -7.91 23.94
N SER A 30 -5.30 -7.37 23.31
CA SER A 30 -4.47 -8.06 22.31
C SER A 30 -3.07 -8.36 22.90
N PRO A 31 -2.44 -9.48 22.53
CA PRO A 31 -1.02 -9.69 22.80
C PRO A 31 -0.12 -8.76 21.97
N ILE A 32 -0.63 -8.22 20.86
CA ILE A 32 0.07 -7.28 19.98
C ILE A 32 -0.09 -5.88 20.58
N LYS A 33 1.04 -5.18 20.78
CA LYS A 33 1.11 -3.84 21.38
C LYS A 33 1.62 -2.79 20.42
N HIS A 34 2.34 -3.22 19.39
CA HIS A 34 2.94 -2.35 18.39
C HIS A 34 2.45 -2.76 17.00
N VAL A 35 2.02 -1.78 16.23
CA VAL A 35 1.60 -1.94 14.84
C VAL A 35 2.48 -1.06 13.96
N ILE A 36 3.12 -1.64 12.97
CA ILE A 36 3.87 -0.93 11.93
C ILE A 36 3.10 -1.11 10.63
N TYR A 37 2.64 0.00 10.05
CA TYR A 37 1.86 0.04 8.82
C TYR A 37 2.71 0.61 7.71
N VAL A 38 3.04 -0.20 6.71
CA VAL A 38 3.89 0.17 5.58
C VAL A 38 3.02 0.40 4.36
N ILE A 39 3.11 1.60 3.78
CA ILE A 39 2.43 1.98 2.55
C ILE A 39 3.45 1.96 1.41
N LYS A 40 3.13 1.22 0.36
CA LYS A 40 3.88 1.13 -0.89
C LYS A 40 3.07 1.72 -2.03
N GLU A 41 3.64 1.77 -3.24
CA GLU A 41 3.04 2.47 -4.39
C GLU A 41 2.86 1.54 -5.59
N ASN A 42 1.62 1.31 -5.92
CA ASN A 42 0.98 1.09 -7.20
C ASN A 42 1.33 -0.21 -7.93
N ARG A 43 1.18 -1.39 -7.27
CA ARG A 43 1.31 -2.68 -7.98
C ARG A 43 0.12 -3.60 -7.73
N THR A 44 -0.30 -4.31 -8.79
CA THR A 44 -1.27 -5.40 -8.66
C THR A 44 -0.61 -6.66 -8.11
N TYR A 45 -1.44 -7.60 -7.65
CA TYR A 45 -0.98 -8.90 -7.18
C TYR A 45 -0.19 -9.65 -8.26
N ASP A 46 -0.75 -9.78 -9.47
CA ASP A 46 -0.09 -10.53 -10.55
C ASP A 46 1.21 -9.89 -11.00
N GLN A 47 1.33 -8.56 -10.99
CA GLN A 47 2.59 -7.91 -11.37
C GLN A 47 3.78 -8.33 -10.51
N VAL A 48 3.54 -8.74 -9.25
CA VAL A 48 4.61 -9.04 -8.29
C VAL A 48 4.60 -10.50 -7.83
N LEU A 49 3.44 -11.05 -7.47
CA LEU A 49 3.30 -12.40 -6.89
C LEU A 49 2.58 -13.38 -7.84
N GLY A 50 2.37 -12.99 -9.10
CA GLY A 50 1.72 -13.83 -10.10
C GLY A 50 2.43 -15.15 -10.39
N ASP A 51 3.73 -15.24 -10.11
CA ASP A 51 4.55 -16.45 -10.27
C ASP A 51 4.56 -17.37 -9.03
N ILE A 52 3.85 -17.02 -7.95
CA ILE A 52 3.69 -17.90 -6.78
C ILE A 52 2.60 -18.94 -7.06
N SER A 53 3.00 -20.18 -7.27
CA SER A 53 2.11 -21.28 -7.67
C SER A 53 1.11 -21.71 -6.58
N GLU A 54 1.35 -21.34 -5.32
CA GLU A 54 0.50 -21.68 -4.18
C GLU A 54 -0.75 -20.80 -4.10
N GLY A 55 -0.72 -19.59 -4.70
CA GLY A 55 -1.82 -18.64 -4.71
C GLY A 55 -2.53 -18.58 -6.06
N ASN A 56 -3.55 -17.73 -6.14
CA ASN A 56 -4.29 -17.45 -7.38
C ASN A 56 -3.57 -16.38 -8.22
N GLY A 57 -2.39 -16.73 -8.79
CA GLY A 57 -1.56 -15.86 -9.62
C GLY A 57 -1.55 -16.24 -11.10
N ASP A 58 -1.30 -15.26 -11.97
CA ASP A 58 -1.01 -15.48 -13.40
C ASP A 58 0.45 -15.10 -13.69
N PRO A 59 1.35 -16.09 -13.93
CA PRO A 59 2.76 -15.84 -14.19
C PRO A 59 3.00 -15.07 -15.52
N ASP A 60 2.06 -15.10 -16.45
CA ASP A 60 2.19 -14.35 -17.70
C ASP A 60 2.02 -12.85 -17.48
N LEU A 61 1.41 -12.42 -16.38
CA LEU A 61 1.28 -11.04 -15.97
C LEU A 61 2.37 -10.57 -14.99
N CYS A 62 3.17 -11.49 -14.46
CA CYS A 62 4.20 -11.18 -13.47
C CYS A 62 5.37 -10.42 -14.11
N LEU A 63 5.57 -9.17 -13.72
CA LEU A 63 6.67 -8.31 -14.19
C LEU A 63 7.88 -8.32 -13.25
N PHE A 64 7.61 -8.48 -11.95
CA PHE A 64 8.58 -8.33 -10.88
C PHE A 64 8.62 -9.57 -10.00
N GLY A 65 8.82 -10.73 -10.63
CA GLY A 65 8.84 -12.03 -9.97
C GLY A 65 9.98 -12.19 -8.94
N GLU A 66 10.18 -13.41 -8.45
CA GLU A 66 11.10 -13.69 -7.34
C GLU A 66 12.56 -13.22 -7.56
N ASP A 67 13.02 -13.08 -8.80
CA ASP A 67 14.35 -12.52 -9.09
C ASP A 67 14.45 -11.03 -8.77
N VAL A 68 13.35 -10.31 -8.87
CA VAL A 68 13.26 -8.87 -8.57
C VAL A 68 12.82 -8.63 -7.13
N THR A 69 11.91 -9.46 -6.61
CA THR A 69 11.28 -9.29 -5.29
C THR A 69 11.48 -10.48 -4.36
N PRO A 70 12.73 -10.90 -4.09
CA PRO A 70 13.01 -12.07 -3.26
C PRO A 70 12.49 -11.95 -1.82
N ASN A 71 12.39 -10.75 -1.27
CA ASN A 71 11.88 -10.54 0.08
C ASN A 71 10.35 -10.67 0.13
N GLN A 72 9.62 -10.03 -0.79
CA GLN A 72 8.16 -10.13 -0.84
C GLN A 72 7.73 -11.59 -1.07
N HIS A 73 8.42 -12.34 -1.93
CA HIS A 73 8.20 -13.77 -2.13
C HIS A 73 8.49 -14.59 -0.87
N ALA A 74 9.59 -14.31 -0.19
CA ALA A 74 9.92 -14.98 1.06
C ALA A 74 8.88 -14.67 2.15
N LEU A 75 8.45 -13.41 2.29
CA LEU A 75 7.43 -13.00 3.26
C LEU A 75 6.09 -13.69 2.98
N ALA A 76 5.66 -13.75 1.72
CA ALA A 76 4.44 -14.43 1.31
C ALA A 76 4.48 -15.92 1.66
N ARG A 77 5.61 -16.60 1.40
CA ARG A 77 5.76 -18.03 1.67
C ARG A 77 6.04 -18.37 3.15
N GLU A 78 6.71 -17.50 3.89
CA GLU A 78 7.06 -17.76 5.30
C GLU A 78 5.91 -17.40 6.26
N PHE A 79 5.12 -16.40 5.92
CA PHE A 79 3.97 -15.93 6.70
C PHE A 79 2.66 -16.31 6.00
N VAL A 80 1.88 -15.33 5.62
CA VAL A 80 0.58 -15.53 4.97
C VAL A 80 0.65 -14.98 3.54
N LEU A 81 0.32 -15.82 2.57
CA LEU A 81 0.06 -15.40 1.21
C LEU A 81 -1.40 -14.96 1.11
N LEU A 82 -1.61 -13.67 0.86
CA LEU A 82 -2.92 -13.06 0.65
C LEU A 82 -3.15 -12.95 -0.87
N ASP A 83 -3.88 -13.88 -1.45
CA ASP A 83 -4.11 -13.93 -2.91
C ASP A 83 -5.45 -13.31 -3.36
N ASN A 84 -6.19 -12.75 -2.40
CA ASN A 84 -7.50 -12.15 -2.61
C ASN A 84 -7.67 -10.84 -1.81
N PHE A 85 -6.65 -9.96 -1.89
CA PHE A 85 -6.65 -8.66 -1.26
C PHE A 85 -6.85 -7.55 -2.29
N TYR A 86 -7.70 -6.57 -1.98
CA TYR A 86 -8.05 -5.47 -2.86
C TYR A 86 -7.78 -4.13 -2.20
N VAL A 87 -7.24 -3.19 -2.97
CA VAL A 87 -7.21 -1.78 -2.56
C VAL A 87 -8.59 -1.16 -2.74
N ASP A 88 -8.94 -0.22 -1.87
CA ASP A 88 -10.24 0.47 -1.91
C ASP A 88 -10.20 1.72 -2.82
N ALA A 89 -9.08 1.98 -3.49
CA ALA A 89 -8.79 3.20 -4.23
C ALA A 89 -8.54 2.93 -5.72
N GLU A 90 -8.81 3.93 -6.54
CA GLU A 90 -8.51 3.93 -7.99
C GLU A 90 -7.11 4.49 -8.30
N VAL A 91 -6.63 5.46 -7.51
CA VAL A 91 -5.39 6.23 -7.72
C VAL A 91 -4.82 6.67 -6.37
N SER A 92 -3.54 7.11 -6.30
CA SER A 92 -2.95 7.56 -5.03
C SER A 92 -3.67 8.77 -4.42
N ALA A 93 -4.32 9.61 -5.21
CA ALA A 93 -5.09 10.76 -4.70
C ALA A 93 -6.19 10.34 -3.69
N ASP A 94 -6.88 9.24 -3.93
CA ASP A 94 -7.82 8.66 -2.98
C ASP A 94 -7.18 7.53 -2.15
N GLY A 95 -6.15 6.85 -2.64
CA GLY A 95 -5.44 5.75 -1.99
C GLY A 95 -4.87 6.10 -0.63
N HIS A 96 -4.14 7.20 -0.51
CA HIS A 96 -3.63 7.66 0.79
C HIS A 96 -4.75 8.07 1.74
N ASN A 97 -5.87 8.62 1.24
CA ASN A 97 -7.03 8.91 2.07
C ASN A 97 -7.71 7.61 2.56
N TRP A 98 -7.91 6.63 1.68
CA TRP A 98 -8.44 5.32 2.06
C TRP A 98 -7.53 4.61 3.05
N SER A 99 -6.22 4.62 2.82
CA SER A 99 -5.24 3.97 3.69
C SER A 99 -5.13 4.60 5.07
N MET A 100 -5.40 5.90 5.21
CA MET A 100 -5.28 6.60 6.49
C MET A 100 -6.62 6.86 7.17
N GLY A 101 -7.74 6.85 6.45
CA GLY A 101 -9.05 7.22 6.97
C GLY A 101 -10.15 6.19 6.74
N ALA A 102 -9.86 5.07 6.06
CA ALA A 102 -10.86 4.13 5.55
C ALA A 102 -11.99 4.85 4.78
N TYR A 103 -11.67 5.98 4.16
CA TYR A 103 -12.62 6.86 3.51
C TYR A 103 -11.91 7.97 2.74
N ALA A 104 -12.20 8.14 1.48
CA ALA A 104 -11.91 9.36 0.74
C ALA A 104 -13.14 10.26 0.72
N THR A 105 -12.97 11.57 0.90
CA THR A 105 -14.10 12.49 0.92
C THR A 105 -14.72 12.63 -0.47
N ASP A 106 -16.01 12.99 -0.50
CA ASP A 106 -16.73 13.30 -1.74
C ASP A 106 -16.00 14.36 -2.61
N TYR A 107 -15.27 15.27 -1.96
CA TYR A 107 -14.43 16.23 -2.65
C TYR A 107 -13.24 15.55 -3.36
N VAL A 108 -12.53 14.65 -2.70
CA VAL A 108 -11.41 13.90 -3.27
C VAL A 108 -11.92 13.07 -4.44
N GLU A 109 -12.93 12.23 -4.22
CA GLU A 109 -13.50 11.32 -5.23
C GLU A 109 -14.00 12.05 -6.48
N LYS A 110 -14.63 13.21 -6.33
CA LYS A 110 -15.13 13.99 -7.48
C LYS A 110 -14.09 14.85 -8.17
N THR A 111 -12.95 15.12 -7.55
CA THR A 111 -11.95 16.04 -8.12
C THR A 111 -10.73 15.35 -8.68
N TRP A 112 -10.32 14.18 -8.20
CA TRP A 112 -9.17 13.49 -8.73
C TRP A 112 -9.29 13.18 -10.25
N PRO A 113 -10.44 12.77 -10.82
CA PRO A 113 -10.53 12.51 -12.26
C PRO A 113 -10.18 13.71 -13.13
N THR A 114 -10.39 14.94 -12.61
CA THR A 114 -10.07 16.16 -13.34
C THR A 114 -8.56 16.44 -13.36
N ASN A 115 -7.84 16.08 -12.31
CA ASN A 115 -6.38 16.20 -12.25
C ASN A 115 -5.70 15.20 -13.18
N TYR A 116 -6.10 13.93 -13.08
CA TYR A 116 -5.54 12.84 -13.87
C TYR A 116 -5.87 12.96 -15.37
N SER A 117 -6.95 13.65 -15.71
CA SER A 117 -7.29 13.97 -17.10
C SER A 117 -6.53 15.17 -17.69
N ARG A 118 -5.50 15.70 -17.00
CA ARG A 118 -4.68 16.87 -17.40
C ARG A 118 -5.46 18.18 -17.53
N ARG A 119 -6.60 18.32 -16.86
CA ARG A 119 -7.39 19.56 -16.88
C ARG A 119 -6.88 20.63 -15.89
N GLY A 120 -5.68 20.45 -15.34
CA GLY A 120 -4.89 21.52 -14.73
C GLY A 120 -5.36 22.02 -13.36
N ARG A 121 -5.88 21.15 -12.49
CA ARG A 121 -6.20 21.52 -11.10
C ARG A 121 -5.01 21.29 -10.16
N THR A 122 -5.04 21.96 -9.01
CA THR A 122 -4.04 21.79 -7.96
C THR A 122 -4.26 20.47 -7.24
N TYR A 123 -3.20 19.71 -7.03
CA TYR A 123 -3.20 18.54 -6.14
C TYR A 123 -3.37 19.01 -4.69
N ASP A 124 -4.38 18.53 -4.00
CA ASP A 124 -4.75 18.98 -2.65
C ASP A 124 -5.37 17.86 -1.80
N TYR A 125 -4.90 16.62 -2.02
CA TYR A 125 -5.52 15.42 -1.49
C TYR A 125 -4.98 14.99 -0.13
N GLU A 126 -3.69 15.15 0.12
CA GLU A 126 -3.05 14.78 1.39
C GLU A 126 -3.28 15.83 2.48
N GLY A 127 -4.55 16.09 2.83
CA GLY A 127 -4.90 17.03 3.89
C GLY A 127 -4.53 18.49 3.67
N SER A 128 -4.03 18.87 2.48
CA SER A 128 -3.63 20.25 2.17
C SER A 128 -4.79 21.24 2.23
N LYS A 129 -6.02 20.75 2.03
CA LYS A 129 -7.26 21.52 2.24
C LYS A 129 -8.17 20.82 3.23
N LYS A 130 -8.81 21.60 4.09
CA LYS A 130 -9.76 21.08 5.10
C LYS A 130 -10.88 20.24 4.50
N ILE A 131 -11.33 20.54 3.28
CA ILE A 131 -12.41 19.81 2.59
C ILE A 131 -11.96 18.41 2.10
N SER A 132 -10.67 18.19 1.90
CA SER A 132 -10.14 16.85 1.53
C SER A 132 -10.03 15.92 2.73
N ARG A 133 -10.14 16.42 3.97
CA ARG A 133 -10.01 15.62 5.18
C ARG A 133 -11.34 14.97 5.56
N PRO A 134 -11.35 13.70 5.99
CA PRO A 134 -12.51 13.10 6.63
C PRO A 134 -12.97 13.93 7.84
N THR A 135 -14.28 14.09 8.03
CA THR A 135 -14.82 14.93 9.12
C THR A 135 -14.36 14.52 10.51
N ARG A 136 -14.10 13.22 10.71
CA ARG A 136 -13.61 12.65 11.96
C ARG A 136 -12.09 12.54 12.03
N GLY A 137 -11.38 12.92 10.96
CA GLY A 137 -9.94 12.82 10.82
C GLY A 137 -9.46 11.44 10.39
N TYR A 138 -8.17 11.28 10.38
CA TYR A 138 -7.43 10.09 9.99
C TYR A 138 -7.06 9.23 11.21
N ILE A 139 -6.42 8.10 11.00
CA ILE A 139 -6.06 7.14 12.06
C ILE A 139 -5.21 7.77 13.18
N TRP A 140 -4.34 8.71 12.88
CA TRP A 140 -3.57 9.44 13.91
C TRP A 140 -4.46 10.32 14.81
N ASP A 141 -5.56 10.86 14.29
CA ASP A 141 -6.53 11.61 15.11
C ASP A 141 -7.24 10.67 16.10
N TYR A 142 -7.51 9.43 15.69
CA TYR A 142 -8.08 8.40 16.57
C TYR A 142 -7.06 7.95 17.61
N CYS A 143 -5.78 7.76 17.23
CA CYS A 143 -4.69 7.48 18.16
C CYS A 143 -4.55 8.60 19.19
N ALA A 144 -4.51 9.87 18.78
CA ALA A 144 -4.42 11.02 19.67
C ALA A 144 -5.56 11.05 20.69
N ARG A 145 -6.81 10.86 20.24
CA ARG A 145 -8.00 10.82 21.12
C ARG A 145 -7.97 9.64 22.11
N ALA A 146 -7.40 8.51 21.72
CA ALA A 146 -7.29 7.31 22.54
C ALA A 146 -6.04 7.28 23.43
N GLY A 147 -5.13 8.25 23.32
CA GLY A 147 -3.85 8.26 24.04
C GLY A 147 -2.86 7.19 23.55
N ILE A 148 -3.04 6.67 22.34
CA ILE A 148 -2.12 5.76 21.66
C ILE A 148 -0.94 6.58 21.14
N THR A 149 0.29 6.14 21.41
CA THR A 149 1.49 6.77 20.86
C THR A 149 1.66 6.40 19.40
N TYR A 150 1.95 7.38 18.53
CA TYR A 150 2.09 7.16 17.10
C TYR A 150 3.18 8.00 16.47
N ARG A 151 3.62 7.60 15.27
CA ARG A 151 4.64 8.32 14.49
C ARG A 151 4.50 8.04 13.00
N SER A 152 4.54 9.11 12.19
CA SER A 152 4.57 9.02 10.73
C SER A 152 5.99 9.17 10.19
N TYR A 153 6.29 8.39 9.18
CA TYR A 153 7.51 8.39 8.39
C TYR A 153 7.14 8.60 6.92
N GLY A 154 7.03 9.87 6.54
CA GLY A 154 6.80 10.30 5.16
C GLY A 154 5.34 10.42 4.71
N GLU A 155 4.40 9.80 5.44
CA GLU A 155 2.98 9.86 5.09
C GLU A 155 2.35 11.15 5.62
N PHE A 156 1.66 11.90 4.76
CA PHE A 156 1.11 13.25 5.00
C PHE A 156 2.18 14.25 5.52
N VAL A 157 3.39 14.12 4.99
CA VAL A 157 4.53 14.97 5.29
C VAL A 157 5.06 15.56 3.99
N GLY A 158 5.31 16.85 3.97
CA GLY A 158 5.85 17.59 2.83
C GLY A 158 7.17 18.29 3.14
N ILE A 159 7.75 18.96 2.14
CA ILE A 159 8.95 19.78 2.27
C ILE A 159 8.51 21.23 2.40
N LYS A 160 9.01 21.95 3.43
CA LYS A 160 8.71 23.36 3.66
C LYS A 160 9.22 24.21 2.49
N ASP A 161 8.44 25.23 2.10
CA ASP A 161 8.71 26.13 1.00
C ASP A 161 8.72 25.53 -0.41
N VAL A 162 8.47 24.22 -0.54
CA VAL A 162 8.14 23.57 -1.81
C VAL A 162 6.63 23.53 -1.95
N LYS A 163 6.08 24.09 -3.04
CA LYS A 163 4.64 24.00 -3.30
C LYS A 163 4.22 22.53 -3.34
N PRO A 164 3.08 22.17 -2.75
CA PRO A 164 2.57 20.79 -2.86
C PRO A 164 2.60 20.33 -4.32
N GLY A 165 3.32 19.25 -4.57
CA GLY A 165 3.60 18.71 -5.88
C GLY A 165 4.75 19.35 -6.65
N GLY A 166 5.65 20.06 -5.98
CA GLY A 166 6.93 20.52 -6.50
C GLY A 166 8.08 19.69 -5.94
N GLY A 167 8.17 18.42 -6.32
CA GLY A 167 9.37 17.58 -6.16
C GLY A 167 10.36 17.90 -7.27
N GLY A 168 10.73 19.16 -7.42
CA GLY A 168 11.86 19.51 -8.26
C GLY A 168 13.14 19.00 -7.62
N ASP A 169 14.25 18.97 -8.39
CA ASP A 169 15.62 18.53 -8.03
C ASP A 169 16.14 19.00 -6.64
N ALA A 170 15.23 19.31 -5.75
CA ALA A 170 15.43 19.71 -4.38
C ALA A 170 16.03 18.53 -3.61
N ASP A 171 17.33 18.48 -3.78
CA ASP A 171 18.27 17.90 -2.86
C ASP A 171 18.40 16.36 -2.82
N GLN A 172 19.10 15.84 -3.83
CA GLN A 172 19.80 14.55 -3.71
C GLN A 172 20.88 14.58 -2.59
N ASN A 173 20.99 15.67 -1.83
CA ASN A 173 22.06 15.88 -0.84
C ASN A 173 21.45 15.93 0.57
N LEU A 174 20.84 14.81 1.00
CA LEU A 174 20.36 14.62 2.38
C LEU A 174 21.47 14.77 3.44
N ASP A 175 22.73 14.71 3.03
CA ASP A 175 23.90 14.83 3.91
C ASP A 175 24.38 16.28 4.10
N ARG A 176 23.76 17.27 3.43
CA ARG A 176 24.02 18.68 3.68
C ARG A 176 23.24 19.19 4.87
N ALA A 177 23.93 19.63 5.89
CA ALA A 177 23.33 20.38 6.99
C ALA A 177 23.32 21.90 6.66
N PRO A 178 22.16 22.61 6.86
CA PRO A 178 20.87 22.03 7.22
C PRO A 178 20.18 21.37 6.02
N GLY A 179 19.64 20.15 6.22
CA GLY A 179 18.79 19.48 5.23
C GLY A 179 17.44 20.19 5.05
N PRO A 180 16.59 19.70 4.11
CA PRO A 180 15.26 20.26 3.92
C PRO A 180 14.44 20.15 5.22
N GLU A 181 13.68 21.21 5.55
CA GLU A 181 12.76 21.19 6.67
C GLU A 181 11.46 20.51 6.24
N TYR A 182 11.09 19.40 6.90
CA TYR A 182 9.84 18.72 6.67
C TYR A 182 8.71 19.32 7.50
N PHE A 183 7.49 19.29 6.99
CA PHE A 183 6.30 19.79 7.67
C PHE A 183 5.08 18.94 7.38
N THR A 184 4.05 19.08 8.19
CA THR A 184 2.73 18.52 7.93
C THR A 184 1.65 19.59 8.16
N SER A 185 0.60 19.56 7.34
CA SER A 185 -0.60 20.36 7.53
C SER A 185 -1.59 19.72 8.52
N GLU A 186 -1.36 18.45 8.87
CA GLU A 186 -2.18 17.71 9.81
C GLU A 186 -1.84 18.09 11.25
N GLU A 187 -2.80 18.69 11.98
CA GLU A 187 -2.61 19.21 13.33
C GLU A 187 -2.06 18.15 14.29
N ASN A 188 -2.67 16.96 14.30
CA ASN A 188 -2.26 15.87 15.20
C ASN A 188 -1.02 15.11 14.73
N LEU A 189 -0.48 15.37 13.54
CA LEU A 189 0.83 14.87 13.13
C LEU A 189 1.97 15.82 13.51
N GLN A 190 1.69 17.08 13.86
CA GLN A 190 2.73 18.01 14.30
C GLN A 190 3.45 17.48 15.54
N GLY A 191 4.78 17.32 15.44
CA GLY A 191 5.58 16.67 16.47
C GLY A 191 5.55 15.14 16.49
N HIS A 192 4.70 14.51 15.67
CA HIS A 192 4.52 13.08 15.57
C HIS A 192 4.98 12.50 14.23
N PHE A 193 5.79 13.20 13.46
CA PHE A 193 6.47 12.67 12.27
C PHE A 193 7.99 12.71 12.44
N SER A 194 8.69 11.90 11.66
CA SER A 194 10.17 11.90 11.66
C SER A 194 10.70 13.11 10.90
N PRO A 195 11.53 13.96 11.52
CA PRO A 195 12.14 15.12 10.86
C PRO A 195 13.30 14.74 9.95
N ILE A 196 13.70 13.47 9.91
CA ILE A 196 14.83 12.98 9.12
C ILE A 196 14.40 11.99 8.03
N PHE A 197 13.14 11.54 8.05
CA PHE A 197 12.62 10.61 7.05
C PHE A 197 12.03 11.38 5.86
N PRO A 198 12.58 11.19 4.64
CA PRO A 198 12.14 11.93 3.47
C PRO A 198 10.68 11.61 3.09
N PRO A 199 9.86 12.64 2.77
CA PRO A 199 8.54 12.42 2.19
C PRO A 199 8.64 11.85 0.77
N TYR A 200 7.51 11.80 0.03
CA TYR A 200 7.50 11.33 -1.35
C TYR A 200 8.50 12.11 -2.22
N ASN A 201 9.44 11.39 -2.77
CA ASN A 201 10.38 11.83 -3.78
C ASN A 201 11.10 10.61 -4.38
N LEU A 202 10.80 10.25 -5.61
CA LEU A 202 11.36 9.06 -6.28
C LEU A 202 12.87 9.16 -6.59
N ALA A 203 13.49 10.33 -6.39
CA ALA A 203 14.93 10.46 -6.46
C ALA A 203 15.66 10.00 -5.18
N ILE A 204 14.91 9.79 -4.09
CA ILE A 204 15.45 9.33 -2.81
C ILE A 204 15.12 7.83 -2.67
N SER A 205 16.17 7.06 -2.45
CA SER A 205 16.11 5.60 -2.30
C SER A 205 15.30 5.17 -1.08
N ASP A 206 14.49 4.10 -1.21
CA ASP A 206 13.81 3.48 -0.07
C ASP A 206 14.79 2.83 0.91
N LEU A 207 15.98 2.45 0.45
CA LEU A 207 17.06 2.04 1.35
C LEU A 207 17.49 3.20 2.26
N THR A 208 17.61 4.42 1.72
CA THR A 208 17.86 5.63 2.53
C THR A 208 16.71 5.86 3.52
N ARG A 209 15.46 5.68 3.09
CA ARG A 209 14.29 5.82 3.98
C ARG A 209 14.34 4.82 5.13
N VAL A 210 14.62 3.56 4.83
CA VAL A 210 14.76 2.54 5.87
C VAL A 210 15.95 2.80 6.77
N ASP A 211 17.08 3.30 6.27
CA ASP A 211 18.20 3.70 7.13
C ASP A 211 17.78 4.79 8.13
N ARG A 212 17.04 5.83 7.70
CA ARG A 212 16.50 6.87 8.60
C ARG A 212 15.47 6.34 9.58
N TRP A 213 14.63 5.39 9.17
CA TRP A 213 13.71 4.71 10.08
C TRP A 213 14.46 3.87 11.11
N LEU A 214 15.52 3.14 10.71
CA LEU A 214 16.38 2.35 11.58
C LEU A 214 17.12 3.21 12.62
N ASP A 215 17.57 4.41 12.25
CA ASP A 215 18.19 5.34 13.19
C ASP A 215 17.25 5.61 14.38
N GLU A 216 15.98 5.93 14.13
CA GLU A 216 15.00 6.15 15.21
C GLU A 216 14.57 4.85 15.89
N PHE A 217 14.42 3.75 15.14
CA PHE A 217 14.04 2.44 15.69
C PHE A 217 15.04 1.96 16.73
N HIS A 218 16.34 2.08 16.45
CA HIS A 218 17.39 1.73 17.40
C HIS A 218 17.41 2.63 18.65
N GLU A 219 17.06 3.91 18.51
CA GLU A 219 16.89 4.78 19.67
C GLU A 219 15.68 4.35 20.52
N PHE A 220 14.58 3.93 19.89
CA PHE A 220 13.43 3.35 20.62
C PHE A 220 13.79 2.02 21.30
N GLU A 221 14.63 1.21 20.69
CA GLU A 221 15.12 0.00 21.37
C GLU A 221 15.94 0.32 22.62
N LYS A 222 16.81 1.33 22.57
CA LYS A 222 17.62 1.77 23.71
C LYS A 222 16.76 2.34 24.84
N ASN A 223 15.82 3.22 24.51
CA ASN A 223 15.04 3.96 25.51
C ASN A 223 13.73 3.26 25.93
N GLY A 224 13.34 2.17 25.27
CA GLY A 224 12.13 1.40 25.58
C GLY A 224 10.81 2.09 25.20
N ARG A 225 10.80 3.03 24.26
CA ARG A 225 9.65 3.88 23.92
C ARG A 225 9.19 3.73 22.46
N LEU A 226 9.16 2.50 21.95
CA LEU A 226 8.60 2.27 20.59
C LEU A 226 7.16 2.77 20.54
N PRO A 227 6.79 3.61 19.57
CA PRO A 227 5.40 4.01 19.37
C PRO A 227 4.49 2.79 19.18
N GLN A 228 3.26 2.87 19.69
CA GLN A 228 2.27 1.79 19.54
C GLN A 228 1.78 1.69 18.08
N PHE A 229 1.79 2.79 17.36
CA PHE A 229 1.45 2.82 15.94
C PHE A 229 2.49 3.60 15.13
N GLN A 230 2.98 3.01 14.05
CA GLN A 230 3.89 3.66 13.11
C GLN A 230 3.34 3.53 11.69
N ILE A 231 3.47 4.58 10.91
CA ILE A 231 3.14 4.61 9.48
C ILE A 231 4.44 4.87 8.73
N VAL A 232 4.79 4.02 7.77
CA VAL A 232 6.06 4.10 7.02
C VAL A 232 5.76 4.07 5.53
N ARG A 233 6.14 5.11 4.80
CA ARG A 233 5.98 5.17 3.35
C ARG A 233 7.23 4.69 2.63
N LEU A 234 7.10 3.66 1.79
CA LEU A 234 8.15 3.12 0.91
C LEU A 234 7.64 3.12 -0.53
N GLY A 235 7.74 4.25 -1.22
CA GLY A 235 7.03 4.50 -2.46
C GLY A 235 7.83 4.29 -3.75
N ASN A 236 9.09 3.81 -3.70
CA ASN A 236 9.92 3.75 -4.91
C ASN A 236 9.51 2.65 -5.90
N ASN A 237 8.69 1.68 -5.49
CA ASN A 237 8.12 0.71 -6.43
C ASN A 237 7.15 1.34 -7.45
N HIS A 238 6.71 2.61 -7.24
CA HIS A 238 6.05 3.43 -8.27
C HIS A 238 6.90 3.53 -9.54
N THR A 239 8.21 3.71 -9.44
CA THR A 239 9.16 3.92 -10.52
C THR A 239 9.01 5.27 -11.24
N GLN A 240 9.92 5.58 -12.16
CA GLN A 240 9.81 6.71 -13.09
C GLN A 240 9.74 6.23 -14.55
N GLY A 241 9.14 5.06 -14.76
CA GLY A 241 9.10 4.43 -16.07
C GLY A 241 10.51 4.16 -16.61
N THR A 242 10.69 4.49 -17.89
CA THR A 242 11.96 4.31 -18.58
C THR A 242 12.71 5.63 -18.80
N ARG A 243 12.51 6.63 -17.94
CA ARG A 243 13.22 7.91 -17.99
C ARG A 243 14.74 7.65 -18.02
N PRO A 244 15.49 8.19 -18.99
CA PRO A 244 16.92 7.93 -19.11
C PRO A 244 17.72 8.40 -17.90
N GLY A 245 18.69 7.56 -17.50
CA GLY A 245 19.63 7.91 -16.43
C GLY A 245 19.11 7.69 -15.00
N VAL A 246 17.79 7.45 -14.80
CA VAL A 246 17.25 6.98 -13.52
C VAL A 246 17.24 5.45 -13.45
N PRO A 247 17.07 4.84 -12.28
CA PRO A 247 16.99 3.39 -12.17
C PRO A 247 15.92 2.79 -13.09
N THR A 248 16.17 1.56 -13.58
CA THR A 248 15.14 0.83 -14.34
C THR A 248 13.93 0.51 -13.43
N PRO A 249 12.73 0.25 -13.99
CA PRO A 249 11.59 -0.22 -13.19
C PRO A 249 11.92 -1.43 -12.30
N ARG A 250 12.71 -2.38 -12.83
CA ARG A 250 13.17 -3.55 -12.05
C ARG A 250 14.09 -3.15 -10.89
N ALA A 251 15.02 -2.24 -11.11
CA ALA A 251 15.93 -1.77 -10.07
C ALA A 251 15.19 -1.01 -8.96
N TYR A 252 14.21 -0.15 -9.30
CA TYR A 252 13.36 0.51 -8.33
C TYR A 252 12.57 -0.46 -7.46
N VAL A 253 11.90 -1.44 -8.08
CA VAL A 253 11.10 -2.44 -7.35
C VAL A 253 11.97 -3.35 -6.49
N ALA A 254 13.14 -3.76 -6.99
CA ALA A 254 14.08 -4.58 -6.21
C ALA A 254 14.70 -3.82 -5.03
N GLU A 255 14.91 -2.53 -5.17
CA GLU A 255 15.39 -1.68 -4.09
C GLU A 255 14.33 -1.54 -2.98
N ASN A 256 13.08 -1.29 -3.36
CA ASN A 256 11.93 -1.25 -2.46
C ASN A 256 11.73 -2.61 -1.74
N ASP A 257 11.87 -3.72 -2.46
CA ASP A 257 11.82 -5.08 -1.90
C ASP A 257 12.89 -5.31 -0.81
N LEU A 258 14.13 -4.90 -1.09
CA LEU A 258 15.22 -5.02 -0.13
C LEU A 258 14.99 -4.10 1.09
N ALA A 259 14.46 -2.89 0.88
CA ALA A 259 14.12 -1.96 1.95
C ALA A 259 13.08 -2.57 2.89
N LEU A 260 11.99 -3.13 2.36
CA LEU A 260 10.98 -3.84 3.13
C LEU A 260 11.59 -5.02 3.91
N GLY A 261 12.41 -5.83 3.23
CA GLY A 261 13.08 -6.97 3.86
C GLY A 261 13.94 -6.56 5.06
N ARG A 262 14.71 -5.48 4.95
CA ARG A 262 15.56 -4.93 6.04
C ARG A 262 14.72 -4.41 7.22
N LEU A 263 13.61 -3.73 6.94
CA LEU A 263 12.68 -3.27 7.97
C LEU A 263 12.13 -4.46 8.77
N VAL A 264 11.63 -5.49 8.08
CA VAL A 264 11.08 -6.69 8.72
C VAL A 264 12.14 -7.44 9.50
N GLU A 265 13.37 -7.61 8.98
CA GLU A 265 14.47 -8.24 9.72
C GLU A 265 14.78 -7.49 11.02
N ALA A 266 14.87 -6.17 10.98
CA ALA A 266 15.16 -5.37 12.17
C ALA A 266 14.09 -5.57 13.25
N VAL A 267 12.82 -5.53 12.88
CA VAL A 267 11.71 -5.72 13.81
C VAL A 267 11.72 -7.14 14.40
N THR A 268 11.88 -8.16 13.55
CA THR A 268 11.80 -9.56 13.98
C THR A 268 12.98 -9.99 14.86
N ASN A 269 14.10 -9.27 14.80
CA ASN A 269 15.26 -9.49 15.68
C ASN A 269 15.27 -8.58 16.92
N SER A 270 14.28 -7.70 17.07
CA SER A 270 14.19 -6.77 18.19
C SER A 270 13.51 -7.39 19.43
N LYS A 271 13.70 -6.74 20.57
CA LYS A 271 12.95 -7.09 21.81
C LYS A 271 11.44 -6.88 21.68
N TYR A 272 10.97 -6.11 20.69
CA TYR A 272 9.57 -5.81 20.47
C TYR A 272 8.85 -6.86 19.61
N TRP A 273 9.59 -7.76 18.95
CA TRP A 273 9.00 -8.76 18.07
C TRP A 273 7.84 -9.55 18.70
N PRO A 274 7.93 -10.03 19.96
CA PRO A 274 6.85 -10.82 20.57
C PRO A 274 5.50 -10.11 20.67
N GLU A 275 5.48 -8.77 20.55
CA GLU A 275 4.30 -7.94 20.72
C GLU A 275 4.02 -7.03 19.49
N THR A 276 4.61 -7.34 18.32
CA THR A 276 4.51 -6.51 17.12
C THR A 276 3.77 -7.21 15.97
N ALA A 277 2.99 -6.43 15.21
CA ALA A 277 2.50 -6.80 13.89
C ALA A 277 2.89 -5.74 12.86
N ILE A 278 3.34 -6.19 11.69
CA ILE A 278 3.62 -5.35 10.52
C ILE A 278 2.54 -5.64 9.50
N PHE A 279 1.90 -4.59 9.01
CA PHE A 279 0.93 -4.61 7.92
C PHE A 279 1.52 -3.86 6.74
N VAL A 280 1.45 -4.43 5.56
CA VAL A 280 1.98 -3.82 4.33
C VAL A 280 0.91 -3.88 3.26
N LEU A 281 0.69 -2.78 2.57
CA LEU A 281 -0.16 -2.72 1.39
C LEU A 281 0.37 -1.71 0.36
N GLU A 282 -0.18 -1.75 -0.83
CA GLU A 282 -0.10 -0.65 -1.81
C GLU A 282 -1.26 0.32 -1.55
N ASP A 283 -1.06 1.62 -1.73
CA ASP A 283 -2.13 2.62 -1.59
C ASP A 283 -3.21 2.47 -2.65
N ASP A 284 -2.80 2.17 -3.88
CA ASP A 284 -3.63 1.77 -5.01
C ASP A 284 -2.90 0.75 -5.91
N ALA A 285 -3.54 0.26 -6.95
CA ALA A 285 -2.95 -0.66 -7.94
C ALA A 285 -2.74 -0.03 -9.33
N GLN A 286 -3.05 1.25 -9.47
CA GLN A 286 -2.81 2.12 -10.64
C GLN A 286 -3.20 1.48 -11.99
N ASN A 287 -4.30 0.74 -12.03
CA ASN A 287 -4.75 0.08 -13.27
C ASN A 287 -3.71 -0.86 -13.89
N GLY A 288 -2.89 -1.51 -13.07
CA GLY A 288 -1.96 -2.54 -13.53
C GLY A 288 -2.70 -3.79 -14.03
N PRO A 289 -2.06 -4.60 -14.88
CA PRO A 289 -2.65 -5.87 -15.32
C PRO A 289 -2.76 -6.85 -14.14
N ASP A 290 -3.93 -7.46 -14.02
CA ASP A 290 -4.23 -8.56 -13.09
C ASP A 290 -5.35 -9.40 -13.72
N HIS A 291 -5.29 -10.74 -13.61
CA HIS A 291 -6.26 -11.61 -14.28
C HIS A 291 -7.61 -11.69 -13.57
N VAL A 292 -7.70 -11.20 -12.33
CA VAL A 292 -8.93 -11.17 -11.55
C VAL A 292 -9.56 -9.78 -11.59
N ASP A 293 -8.82 -8.76 -11.11
CA ASP A 293 -9.27 -7.37 -11.12
C ASP A 293 -8.10 -6.41 -10.92
N ALA A 294 -8.12 -5.26 -11.57
CA ALA A 294 -7.07 -4.25 -11.51
C ALA A 294 -6.91 -3.57 -10.12
N HIS A 295 -7.84 -3.82 -9.18
CA HIS A 295 -7.70 -3.39 -7.77
C HIS A 295 -7.12 -4.48 -6.88
N ARG A 296 -6.97 -5.72 -7.39
CA ARG A 296 -6.33 -6.76 -6.61
C ARG A 296 -4.84 -6.46 -6.48
N SER A 297 -4.35 -6.35 -5.25
CA SER A 297 -3.01 -5.88 -4.95
C SER A 297 -2.28 -6.80 -3.97
N ILE A 298 -0.98 -6.55 -3.83
CA ILE A 298 -0.17 -7.25 -2.84
C ILE A 298 -0.43 -6.67 -1.45
N ALA A 299 -0.49 -7.56 -0.46
CA ALA A 299 -0.54 -7.19 0.94
C ALA A 299 0.19 -8.22 1.80
N PHE A 300 0.74 -7.79 2.92
CA PHE A 300 1.40 -8.69 3.87
C PHE A 300 0.94 -8.41 5.29
N VAL A 301 0.81 -9.49 6.07
CA VAL A 301 0.64 -9.45 7.52
C VAL A 301 1.73 -10.29 8.16
N ILE A 302 2.55 -9.66 8.98
CA ILE A 302 3.79 -10.23 9.50
C ILE A 302 3.78 -10.03 11.02
N SER A 303 3.63 -11.12 11.78
CA SER A 303 3.57 -11.09 13.24
C SER A 303 3.96 -12.47 13.78
N PRO A 304 4.40 -12.58 15.04
CA PRO A 304 4.47 -13.87 15.70
C PRO A 304 3.13 -14.61 15.71
N TYR A 305 2.04 -13.88 15.62
CA TYR A 305 0.68 -14.41 15.71
C TYR A 305 0.01 -14.65 14.34
N THR A 306 0.69 -14.43 13.23
CA THR A 306 0.17 -14.86 11.92
C THR A 306 0.40 -16.35 11.73
N LYS A 307 -0.49 -16.98 10.99
CA LYS A 307 -0.26 -18.35 10.51
C LYS A 307 1.01 -18.37 9.66
N ARG A 308 1.69 -19.50 9.67
CA ARG A 308 2.91 -19.67 8.88
C ARG A 308 2.64 -20.55 7.68
N ARG A 309 3.20 -20.19 6.52
CA ARG A 309 3.10 -20.95 5.26
C ARG A 309 1.65 -21.25 4.92
N PHE A 310 0.81 -20.22 5.04
CA PHE A 310 -0.62 -20.33 4.89
C PHE A 310 -1.11 -19.45 3.74
N VAL A 311 -1.96 -20.00 2.87
CA VAL A 311 -2.65 -19.24 1.84
C VAL A 311 -4.01 -18.84 2.39
N ASP A 312 -4.28 -17.55 2.42
CA ASP A 312 -5.56 -17.00 2.85
C ASP A 312 -6.25 -16.32 1.68
N SER A 313 -7.16 -17.06 1.06
CA SER A 313 -7.97 -16.58 -0.06
C SER A 313 -9.28 -15.90 0.39
N THR A 314 -9.38 -15.53 1.68
CA THR A 314 -10.48 -14.69 2.15
C THR A 314 -10.37 -13.33 1.47
N MET A 315 -11.49 -12.82 0.96
CA MET A 315 -11.53 -11.47 0.41
C MET A 315 -11.31 -10.45 1.53
N TYR A 316 -10.23 -9.71 1.41
CA TYR A 316 -9.91 -8.57 2.26
C TYR A 316 -9.73 -7.31 1.42
N SER A 317 -9.81 -6.16 2.08
CA SER A 317 -9.50 -4.86 1.47
C SER A 317 -8.69 -3.98 2.40
N THR A 318 -8.28 -2.80 1.92
CA THR A 318 -7.64 -1.75 2.72
C THR A 318 -8.46 -1.49 4.00
N SER A 319 -9.78 -1.35 3.89
CA SER A 319 -10.67 -1.15 5.06
C SER A 319 -10.65 -2.32 6.03
N GLY A 320 -10.54 -3.58 5.53
CA GLY A 320 -10.43 -4.78 6.38
C GLY A 320 -9.11 -4.85 7.14
N MET A 321 -8.02 -4.43 6.50
CA MET A 321 -6.70 -4.32 7.14
C MET A 321 -6.71 -3.23 8.21
N LEU A 322 -7.26 -2.05 7.91
CA LEU A 322 -7.42 -0.96 8.89
C LEU A 322 -8.26 -1.42 10.08
N ARG A 323 -9.39 -2.10 9.83
CA ARG A 323 -10.23 -2.63 10.91
C ARG A 323 -9.48 -3.58 11.83
N THR A 324 -8.58 -4.39 11.26
CA THR A 324 -7.73 -5.30 12.03
C THR A 324 -6.77 -4.54 12.95
N MET A 325 -6.12 -3.50 12.42
CA MET A 325 -5.22 -2.65 13.20
C MET A 325 -5.95 -1.87 14.30
N GLU A 326 -7.13 -1.34 14.00
CA GLU A 326 -7.98 -0.65 14.98
C GLU A 326 -8.35 -1.56 16.15
N LEU A 327 -8.76 -2.80 15.87
CA LEU A 327 -9.08 -3.77 16.91
C LEU A 327 -7.87 -4.08 17.79
N ILE A 328 -6.68 -4.24 17.20
CA ILE A 328 -5.42 -4.45 17.94
C ILE A 328 -5.13 -3.26 18.87
N LEU A 329 -5.27 -2.04 18.35
CA LEU A 329 -4.98 -0.80 19.07
C LEU A 329 -6.10 -0.35 20.02
N GLY A 330 -7.26 -1.01 19.99
CA GLY A 330 -8.42 -0.64 20.79
C GLY A 330 -9.16 0.60 20.26
N LEU A 331 -9.02 0.91 18.98
CA LEU A 331 -9.65 2.05 18.32
C LEU A 331 -11.03 1.70 17.78
N PRO A 332 -12.00 2.64 17.84
CA PRO A 332 -13.28 2.49 17.14
C PRO A 332 -13.07 2.65 15.63
N PRO A 333 -14.00 2.16 14.79
CA PRO A 333 -13.91 2.35 13.34
C PRO A 333 -13.96 3.83 12.96
N MET A 334 -13.25 4.20 11.90
CA MET A 334 -13.14 5.57 11.39
C MET A 334 -14.34 5.92 10.51
N SER A 335 -14.84 4.96 9.76
CA SER A 335 -15.92 5.14 8.78
C SER A 335 -16.94 4.00 8.84
N GLN A 336 -17.91 4.03 7.97
CA GLN A 336 -18.84 2.93 7.75
C GLN A 336 -18.19 1.76 6.99
N TYR A 337 -17.13 2.02 6.23
CA TYR A 337 -16.47 1.02 5.38
C TYR A 337 -15.64 0.06 6.22
N ASP A 338 -14.74 0.56 7.06
CA ASP A 338 -13.98 -0.26 7.98
C ASP A 338 -14.87 -0.91 9.07
N ALA A 339 -15.92 -0.20 9.51
CA ALA A 339 -16.90 -0.77 10.45
C ALA A 339 -17.59 -2.02 9.90
N ALA A 340 -17.82 -2.09 8.59
CA ALA A 340 -18.46 -3.20 7.90
C ALA A 340 -17.47 -4.21 7.29
N ALA A 341 -16.19 -3.85 7.20
CA ALA A 341 -15.17 -4.70 6.57
C ALA A 341 -14.87 -5.94 7.43
N THR A 342 -14.44 -7.00 6.76
CA THR A 342 -14.01 -8.25 7.40
C THR A 342 -12.61 -8.09 7.97
N PRO A 343 -12.40 -8.14 9.31
CA PRO A 343 -11.06 -8.18 9.87
C PRO A 343 -10.31 -9.45 9.49
N MET A 344 -8.99 -9.39 9.46
CA MET A 344 -8.12 -10.44 8.96
C MET A 344 -7.94 -11.62 9.95
N TYR A 345 -9.02 -12.02 10.63
CA TYR A 345 -8.98 -13.09 11.64
C TYR A 345 -8.40 -14.40 11.11
N ASN A 346 -8.71 -14.75 9.85
CA ASN A 346 -8.29 -16.03 9.28
C ASN A 346 -6.77 -16.10 9.06
N SER A 347 -6.11 -14.97 8.91
CA SER A 347 -4.65 -14.88 8.80
C SER A 347 -3.93 -15.05 10.14
N PHE A 348 -4.63 -14.96 11.27
CA PHE A 348 -4.05 -14.95 12.61
C PHE A 348 -4.37 -16.21 13.43
N THR A 349 -3.54 -16.44 14.45
CA THR A 349 -3.65 -17.49 15.48
C THR A 349 -3.49 -16.88 16.87
N ASN A 350 -3.72 -17.67 17.91
CA ASN A 350 -3.46 -17.27 19.30
C ASN A 350 -2.10 -17.79 19.83
N LYS A 351 -1.31 -18.47 19.01
CA LYS A 351 0.00 -19.02 19.39
C LYS A 351 1.11 -18.26 18.68
N ALA A 352 2.04 -17.72 19.46
CA ALA A 352 3.18 -17.02 18.89
C ALA A 352 4.23 -17.98 18.30
N GLU A 353 4.68 -17.67 17.10
CA GLU A 353 5.86 -18.25 16.43
C GLU A 353 6.93 -17.17 16.32
N LEU A 354 7.99 -17.26 17.14
CA LEU A 354 8.96 -16.19 17.32
C LEU A 354 10.16 -16.25 16.37
N THR A 355 10.21 -17.23 15.47
CA THR A 355 11.31 -17.33 14.49
C THR A 355 11.47 -16.01 13.74
N PRO A 356 12.66 -15.36 13.81
CA PRO A 356 12.89 -14.10 13.14
C PRO A 356 13.01 -14.31 11.63
N TYR A 357 12.65 -13.27 10.89
CA TYR A 357 12.88 -13.19 9.44
C TYR A 357 14.32 -12.75 9.17
N LYS A 358 14.90 -13.26 8.10
CA LYS A 358 16.16 -12.80 7.55
C LYS A 358 15.95 -12.29 6.13
N HIS A 359 16.30 -11.03 5.87
CA HIS A 359 16.16 -10.45 4.55
C HIS A 359 17.00 -11.19 3.49
N ARG A 360 16.51 -11.18 2.27
CA ARG A 360 17.20 -11.72 1.08
C ARG A 360 17.96 -10.60 0.40
N PRO A 361 19.21 -10.81 -0.02
CA PRO A 361 19.90 -9.81 -0.83
C PRO A 361 19.20 -9.63 -2.17
N ALA A 362 19.32 -8.43 -2.74
CA ALA A 362 18.87 -8.20 -4.12
C ALA A 362 19.58 -9.17 -5.08
N ARG A 363 18.85 -9.71 -6.05
CA ARG A 363 19.36 -10.63 -7.07
C ARG A 363 19.68 -9.93 -8.39
N ILE A 364 19.30 -8.65 -8.51
CA ILE A 364 19.60 -7.80 -9.67
C ILE A 364 20.44 -6.60 -9.24
N ASP A 365 21.07 -5.93 -10.21
CA ASP A 365 21.84 -4.71 -9.96
C ASP A 365 20.90 -3.53 -9.66
N LEU A 366 20.93 -3.04 -8.41
CA LEU A 366 20.14 -1.89 -7.98
C LEU A 366 20.60 -0.57 -8.62
N ALA A 367 21.82 -0.53 -9.19
CA ALA A 367 22.35 0.63 -9.89
C ALA A 367 22.01 0.63 -11.39
N GLU A 368 21.30 -0.39 -11.89
CA GLU A 368 20.89 -0.47 -13.28
C GLU A 368 20.04 0.75 -13.68
N LYS A 369 20.46 1.44 -14.76
CA LYS A 369 19.79 2.66 -15.22
C LYS A 369 19.21 2.50 -16.62
N ASN A 370 18.10 3.20 -16.87
CA ASN A 370 17.48 3.23 -18.18
C ASN A 370 18.42 3.87 -19.22
N PRO A 371 18.68 3.21 -20.36
CA PRO A 371 19.40 3.82 -21.46
C PRO A 371 18.53 4.86 -22.20
N ALA A 372 19.16 5.74 -22.96
CA ALA A 372 18.46 6.81 -23.68
C ALA A 372 17.46 6.28 -24.75
N ASN A 373 17.67 5.07 -25.23
CA ASN A 373 16.83 4.41 -26.23
C ASN A 373 15.87 3.36 -25.61
N ALA A 374 15.64 3.37 -24.31
CA ALA A 374 14.70 2.45 -23.68
C ALA A 374 13.28 2.64 -24.27
N PRO A 375 12.47 1.55 -24.39
CA PRO A 375 11.08 1.67 -24.81
C PRO A 375 10.33 2.69 -23.95
N GLY A 376 9.70 3.69 -24.57
CA GLY A 376 8.96 4.73 -23.86
C GLY A 376 9.80 5.83 -23.18
N ALA A 377 11.14 5.86 -23.38
CA ALA A 377 12.05 6.82 -22.74
C ALA A 377 11.62 8.28 -22.93
N LEU A 378 11.37 8.70 -24.18
CA LEU A 378 10.92 10.08 -24.49
C LEU A 378 9.59 10.40 -23.82
N ARG A 379 8.71 9.44 -23.72
CA ARG A 379 7.40 9.63 -23.10
C ARG A 379 7.52 9.74 -21.58
N SER A 380 8.33 8.90 -20.97
CA SER A 380 8.65 8.99 -19.52
C SER A 380 9.27 10.33 -19.14
N MET A 381 10.08 10.95 -20.01
CA MET A 381 10.61 12.30 -19.78
C MET A 381 9.52 13.39 -19.78
N GLN A 382 8.38 13.15 -20.40
CA GLN A 382 7.27 14.10 -20.47
C GLN A 382 6.23 13.89 -19.35
N MET A 383 6.34 12.79 -18.60
CA MET A 383 5.47 12.49 -17.48
C MET A 383 5.90 13.27 -16.24
N ASN A 384 4.94 13.62 -15.41
CA ASN A 384 5.20 14.26 -14.13
C ASN A 384 5.31 13.18 -13.03
N PHE A 385 6.49 13.05 -12.46
CA PHE A 385 6.79 12.16 -11.32
C PHE A 385 7.09 12.92 -10.03
N GLU A 386 6.86 14.24 -10.04
CA GLU A 386 7.02 15.09 -8.85
C GLU A 386 5.83 14.97 -7.89
N LYS A 387 4.72 14.47 -8.40
CA LYS A 387 3.49 14.22 -7.66
C LYS A 387 3.13 12.76 -7.82
N GLU A 388 2.53 12.24 -6.81
CA GLU A 388 1.89 10.94 -6.85
C GLU A 388 0.94 10.89 -8.04
N ASP A 389 1.00 9.85 -8.84
CA ASP A 389 0.10 9.53 -9.97
C ASP A 389 -0.24 10.68 -10.95
N ALA A 390 0.62 11.68 -11.08
CA ALA A 390 0.44 12.68 -12.10
C ALA A 390 0.83 12.19 -13.51
N ALA A 391 1.27 10.93 -13.63
CA ALA A 391 1.48 10.24 -14.90
C ALA A 391 0.17 9.56 -15.37
N PRO A 392 -0.08 9.44 -16.69
CA PRO A 392 -1.24 8.70 -17.19
C PRO A 392 -1.10 7.19 -16.98
N ASP A 393 -1.95 6.59 -16.17
CA ASP A 393 -1.83 5.23 -15.62
C ASP A 393 -1.64 4.15 -16.66
N VAL A 394 -2.55 4.03 -17.62
CA VAL A 394 -2.50 2.96 -18.64
C VAL A 394 -1.23 3.09 -19.49
N GLU A 395 -0.93 4.31 -19.96
CA GLU A 395 0.27 4.57 -20.75
C GLU A 395 1.54 4.30 -19.96
N PHE A 396 1.53 4.64 -18.67
CA PHE A 396 2.66 4.39 -17.77
C PHE A 396 2.88 2.89 -17.54
N ASN A 397 1.82 2.14 -17.28
CA ASN A 397 1.87 0.68 -17.17
C ASN A 397 2.33 0.00 -18.48
N GLU A 398 1.88 0.48 -19.66
CA GLU A 398 2.39 -0.02 -20.94
C GLU A 398 3.90 0.19 -21.11
N ILE A 399 4.43 1.32 -20.65
CA ILE A 399 5.87 1.60 -20.70
C ILE A 399 6.61 0.64 -19.77
N ILE A 400 6.13 0.45 -18.55
CA ILE A 400 6.69 -0.51 -17.58
C ILE A 400 6.64 -1.92 -18.15
N TRP A 401 5.50 -2.33 -18.72
CA TRP A 401 5.33 -3.63 -19.37
C TRP A 401 6.38 -3.85 -20.46
N LYS A 402 6.51 -2.92 -21.40
CA LYS A 402 7.47 -3.00 -22.49
C LYS A 402 8.93 -2.99 -22.01
N SER A 403 9.22 -2.36 -20.89
CA SER A 403 10.57 -2.36 -20.31
C SER A 403 11.00 -3.72 -19.80
N VAL A 404 10.05 -4.58 -19.43
CA VAL A 404 10.29 -5.91 -18.87
C VAL A 404 10.05 -7.00 -19.92
N ARG A 405 8.96 -6.92 -20.69
CA ARG A 405 8.53 -7.95 -21.65
C ARG A 405 9.03 -7.71 -23.08
N GLY A 406 9.68 -6.58 -23.32
CA GLY A 406 10.22 -6.21 -24.65
C GLY A 406 9.36 -5.18 -25.37
N ALA A 407 10.01 -4.40 -26.25
CA ALA A 407 9.41 -3.23 -26.92
C ALA A 407 8.15 -3.56 -27.75
N ASP A 408 8.11 -4.74 -28.36
CA ASP A 408 7.02 -5.18 -29.23
C ASP A 408 5.89 -5.92 -28.48
N SER A 409 6.02 -6.11 -27.17
CA SER A 409 5.00 -6.77 -26.36
C SER A 409 3.78 -5.87 -26.15
N GLN A 410 2.61 -6.50 -26.08
CA GLN A 410 1.35 -5.81 -25.78
C GLN A 410 0.92 -6.12 -24.35
N MET A 411 0.67 -5.08 -23.57
CA MET A 411 0.09 -5.22 -22.23
C MET A 411 -1.38 -5.62 -22.37
N PRO A 412 -1.84 -6.68 -21.66
CA PRO A 412 -3.26 -6.98 -21.58
C PRO A 412 -4.05 -5.82 -20.98
N ALA A 413 -5.29 -5.63 -21.42
CA ALA A 413 -6.17 -4.62 -20.83
C ALA A 413 -6.44 -4.96 -19.35
N PRO A 414 -6.51 -3.94 -18.46
CA PRO A 414 -6.87 -4.16 -17.06
C PRO A 414 -8.26 -4.80 -16.94
N VAL A 415 -8.38 -5.85 -16.15
CA VAL A 415 -9.66 -6.50 -15.82
C VAL A 415 -10.32 -5.71 -14.69
N ARG A 416 -11.62 -5.41 -14.82
CA ARG A 416 -12.42 -4.69 -13.81
C ARG A 416 -13.77 -5.36 -13.65
N SER A 417 -13.75 -6.64 -13.27
CA SER A 417 -14.94 -7.48 -13.26
C SER A 417 -14.99 -8.53 -12.18
N ALA A 418 -14.21 -8.37 -11.10
CA ALA A 418 -14.16 -9.37 -10.03
C ALA A 418 -15.53 -9.79 -9.50
N PHE A 419 -16.52 -8.90 -9.55
CA PHE A 419 -17.88 -9.12 -9.05
C PHE A 419 -18.97 -8.94 -10.11
N VAL A 420 -18.62 -8.61 -11.34
CA VAL A 420 -19.56 -8.37 -12.44
C VAL A 420 -19.29 -9.37 -13.55
N LYS A 421 -20.20 -10.32 -13.76
CA LYS A 421 -20.18 -11.08 -15.01
C LYS A 421 -20.45 -10.11 -16.14
N VAL A 422 -19.48 -9.92 -17.01
CA VAL A 422 -19.72 -9.28 -18.32
C VAL A 422 -20.65 -10.21 -19.09
N ILE A 423 -21.88 -9.80 -19.30
CA ILE A 423 -22.80 -10.47 -20.21
C ILE A 423 -22.43 -9.93 -21.59
N ASP A 424 -21.77 -10.74 -22.41
CA ASP A 424 -21.53 -10.37 -23.79
C ASP A 424 -22.88 -10.07 -24.45
N ASP A 425 -23.03 -8.88 -25.00
CA ASP A 425 -24.27 -8.45 -25.72
C ASP A 425 -24.64 -9.41 -26.87
N ASP A 426 -23.71 -10.19 -27.36
CA ASP A 426 -23.92 -11.21 -28.39
C ASP A 426 -24.79 -12.40 -27.90
N ASP A 427 -24.93 -12.63 -26.61
CA ASP A 427 -25.81 -13.68 -26.08
C ASP A 427 -27.29 -13.28 -26.01
N HIS A 428 -27.61 -11.98 -26.09
CA HIS A 428 -28.98 -11.50 -26.11
C HIS A 428 -29.66 -11.62 -27.47
N GLU A 429 -28.95 -11.74 -28.58
CA GLU A 429 -29.55 -11.95 -29.88
C GLU A 429 -30.03 -13.39 -30.15
N LYS A 430 -29.60 -14.37 -29.33
CA LYS A 430 -29.91 -15.80 -29.56
C LYS A 430 -31.18 -16.30 -28.89
N GLU A 431 -31.83 -15.54 -28.03
CA GLU A 431 -32.98 -16.02 -27.24
C GLU A 431 -34.35 -15.40 -27.55
N ILE A 432 -34.53 -14.65 -28.64
CA ILE A 432 -35.88 -14.21 -29.03
C ILE A 432 -36.41 -15.08 -30.19
N PRO A 433 -37.30 -16.05 -29.93
CA PRO A 433 -37.96 -16.78 -31.01
C PRO A 433 -38.87 -15.81 -31.76
N ARG A 434 -38.55 -15.52 -33.02
CA ARG A 434 -39.44 -14.78 -33.89
C ARG A 434 -40.78 -15.55 -34.02
N LYS A 435 -41.82 -15.09 -33.33
CA LYS A 435 -43.18 -15.54 -33.56
C LYS A 435 -43.57 -15.19 -35.02
N LYS A 436 -43.73 -16.25 -35.86
CA LYS A 436 -44.32 -16.07 -37.20
C LYS A 436 -45.73 -15.50 -37.02
N ARG A 437 -45.95 -14.31 -37.53
CA ARG A 437 -47.32 -13.82 -37.73
C ARG A 437 -47.95 -14.63 -38.88
N LYS A 438 -49.10 -15.25 -38.57
CA LYS A 438 -50.06 -15.76 -39.54
C LYS A 438 -50.95 -14.62 -39.99
#